data_4a7f07775fb4cd8490cfcf1550501c51
#
_entry.id   4a7f07775fb4cd8490cfcf1550501c51
#
_cell.length_a   1.000
_cell.length_b   1.000
_cell.length_c   1.000
_cell.angle_alpha   90.00
_cell.angle_beta   90.00
_cell.angle_gamma   90.00
#
_symmetry.space_group_name_H-M   'P 1'
#
loop_
_entity.id
_entity.type
_entity.pdbx_description
1 polymer ?
#
loop_
_entity_poly.entity_id
_entity_poly.type
_entity_poly.pdbx_seq_one_letter_code
_entity_poly.pdbx_strand_id
1 'polypeptide(L)'
;MMSGGSADYNREHGSPEGMDPDGVIEGNWNQIVDNFDDMNLKESLLWGIYAYGFEKPPAIQQRAIIPCIKGYDVIAQAQSGTGKTATFAISILQQLKIEFKETQALVLAPARELAQQIQKVILALGDYMGATCHACIGGTNVQNEMQKL
;
A
#
# COMPACT_ATOMS: atom_id res chain seq x y z
N MET A 1 -8.67 41.02 -5.43
CA MET A 1 -10.13 40.90 -5.44
C MET A 1 -10.66 39.62 -6.08
N MET A 2 -9.94 38.51 -6.02
CA MET A 2 -10.32 37.26 -6.71
C MET A 2 -10.15 36.03 -5.81
N SER A 3 -10.42 36.12 -4.53
CA SER A 3 -10.19 35.03 -3.60
C SER A 3 -11.43 34.21 -3.23
N GLY A 4 -12.56 34.45 -3.87
CA GLY A 4 -13.83 33.82 -3.49
C GLY A 4 -14.22 32.54 -4.26
N GLY A 5 -13.54 32.22 -5.35
CA GLY A 5 -14.03 31.17 -6.26
C GLY A 5 -13.74 29.73 -5.84
N SER A 6 -12.69 29.47 -5.07
CA SER A 6 -12.32 28.10 -4.72
C SER A 6 -13.12 27.53 -3.54
N ALA A 7 -13.55 28.38 -2.63
CA ALA A 7 -14.37 27.95 -1.49
C ALA A 7 -15.79 27.57 -1.91
N ASP A 8 -16.35 28.31 -2.88
CA ASP A 8 -17.68 28.02 -3.40
C ASP A 8 -17.73 26.77 -4.26
N TYR A 9 -16.66 26.48 -4.99
CA TYR A 9 -16.54 25.26 -5.80
C TYR A 9 -16.61 24.01 -4.92
N ASN A 10 -15.89 23.97 -3.82
CA ASN A 10 -15.88 22.85 -2.91
C ASN A 10 -17.22 22.61 -2.20
N ARG A 11 -18.01 23.66 -2.00
CA ARG A 11 -19.36 23.56 -1.43
C ARG A 11 -20.37 22.99 -2.41
N GLU A 12 -20.25 23.35 -3.70
CA GLU A 12 -21.19 22.87 -4.72
C GLU A 12 -20.98 21.40 -5.08
N HIS A 13 -19.76 20.90 -4.98
CA HIS A 13 -19.43 19.54 -5.39
C HIS A 13 -19.34 18.53 -4.24
N GLY A 14 -19.51 18.98 -3.01
CA GLY A 14 -19.52 18.13 -1.83
C GLY A 14 -18.16 17.51 -1.54
N SER A 15 -17.61 17.77 -0.38
CA SER A 15 -16.43 17.08 0.10
C SER A 15 -16.78 15.65 0.49
N PRO A 16 -15.90 14.65 0.28
CA PRO A 16 -16.14 13.30 0.79
C PRO A 16 -16.40 13.31 2.29
N GLU A 17 -17.23 12.38 2.77
CA GLU A 17 -17.51 12.24 4.20
C GLU A 17 -16.20 12.12 4.99
N GLY A 18 -16.06 12.92 6.02
CA GLY A 18 -14.86 12.95 6.86
C GLY A 18 -13.84 14.04 6.51
N MET A 19 -14.12 14.88 5.51
CA MET A 19 -13.34 16.06 5.23
C MET A 19 -14.00 17.30 5.83
N ASP A 20 -13.21 18.09 6.56
CA ASP A 20 -13.66 19.39 7.04
C ASP A 20 -13.95 20.31 5.85
N PRO A 21 -15.11 21.01 5.83
CA PRO A 21 -15.45 21.96 4.77
C PRO A 21 -14.42 23.08 4.58
N ASP A 22 -13.63 23.38 5.60
CA ASP A 22 -12.58 24.39 5.54
C ASP A 22 -11.25 23.87 4.98
N GLY A 23 -11.24 22.65 4.47
CA GLY A 23 -10.08 22.09 3.75
C GLY A 23 -8.94 21.62 4.66
N VAL A 24 -9.16 21.56 5.95
CA VAL A 24 -8.20 20.96 6.86
C VAL A 24 -8.42 19.46 6.88
N ILE A 25 -7.57 18.74 6.15
CA ILE A 25 -7.52 17.28 6.24
C ILE A 25 -6.74 16.92 7.49
N GLU A 26 -7.45 16.62 8.57
CA GLU A 26 -6.85 16.01 9.74
C GLU A 26 -6.57 14.54 9.42
N GLY A 27 -5.37 14.25 8.95
CA GLY A 27 -4.90 12.90 8.78
C GLY A 27 -4.05 12.45 9.97
N ASN A 28 -3.90 11.15 10.14
CA ASN A 28 -2.95 10.55 11.10
C ASN A 28 -1.49 10.78 10.68
N TRP A 29 -1.21 11.91 10.04
CA TRP A 29 0.08 12.31 9.50
C TRP A 29 1.15 12.52 10.57
N ASN A 30 0.74 12.60 11.83
CA ASN A 30 1.61 12.90 12.96
C ASN A 30 2.35 11.66 13.47
N GLN A 31 1.94 10.46 13.07
CA GLN A 31 2.64 9.23 13.43
C GLN A 31 3.71 8.93 12.41
N ILE A 32 4.91 9.40 12.66
CA ILE A 32 6.09 9.07 11.89
C ILE A 32 6.85 7.99 12.64
N VAL A 33 7.00 6.82 12.03
CA VAL A 33 7.80 5.73 12.56
C VAL A 33 9.02 5.56 11.66
N ASP A 34 10.17 5.87 12.18
CA ASP A 34 11.43 5.92 11.42
C ASP A 34 12.24 4.61 11.44
N ASN A 35 11.67 3.57 12.03
CA ASN A 35 12.31 2.28 12.15
C ASN A 35 11.30 1.16 11.93
N PHE A 36 11.64 0.15 11.13
CA PHE A 36 10.75 -1.00 10.89
C PHE A 36 10.45 -1.79 12.17
N ASP A 37 11.41 -1.90 13.07
CA ASP A 37 11.23 -2.62 14.33
C ASP A 37 10.14 -2.00 15.22
N ASP A 38 9.90 -0.71 15.10
CA ASP A 38 8.90 0.02 15.89
C ASP A 38 7.49 -0.03 15.25
N MET A 39 7.34 -0.66 14.11
CA MET A 39 6.05 -0.80 13.42
C MET A 39 5.22 -2.00 13.89
N ASN A 40 5.73 -2.80 14.81
CA ASN A 40 5.08 -4.03 15.29
C ASN A 40 4.75 -5.02 14.17
N LEU A 41 5.64 -5.15 13.21
CA LEU A 41 5.49 -6.09 12.10
C LEU A 41 5.76 -7.53 12.56
N LYS A 42 5.16 -8.48 11.85
CA LYS A 42 5.48 -9.90 12.04
C LYS A 42 6.97 -10.11 11.85
N GLU A 43 7.56 -10.95 12.68
CA GLU A 43 9.00 -11.22 12.64
C GLU A 43 9.45 -11.75 11.28
N SER A 44 8.70 -12.67 10.68
CA SER A 44 8.96 -13.20 9.34
C SER A 44 8.91 -12.13 8.25
N LEU A 45 8.04 -11.12 8.41
CA LEU A 45 8.00 -9.98 7.49
C LEU A 45 9.22 -9.07 7.66
N LEU A 46 9.64 -8.81 8.90
CA LEU A 46 10.87 -8.05 9.17
C LEU A 46 12.08 -8.69 8.52
N TRP A 47 12.21 -10.01 8.62
CA TRP A 47 13.30 -10.74 7.95
C TRP A 47 13.27 -10.54 6.44
N GLY A 48 12.09 -10.58 5.82
CA GLY A 48 11.93 -10.30 4.40
C GLY A 48 12.32 -8.88 4.02
N ILE A 49 11.96 -7.90 4.84
CA ILE A 49 12.31 -6.49 4.64
C ILE A 49 13.82 -6.28 4.66
N TYR A 50 14.50 -6.81 5.68
CA TYR A 50 15.95 -6.66 5.79
C TYR A 50 16.69 -7.49 4.74
N ALA A 51 16.22 -8.69 4.42
CA ALA A 51 16.79 -9.51 3.36
C ALA A 51 16.64 -8.87 1.97
N TYR A 52 15.58 -8.07 1.76
CA TYR A 52 15.39 -7.31 0.53
C TYR A 52 16.39 -6.17 0.37
N GLY A 53 16.99 -5.73 1.48
CA GLY A 53 18.01 -4.69 1.50
C GLY A 53 17.56 -3.36 2.11
N PHE A 54 16.37 -3.29 2.68
CA PHE A 54 15.95 -2.09 3.41
C PHE A 54 16.64 -2.04 4.77
N GLU A 55 17.28 -0.93 5.07
CA GLU A 55 17.86 -0.66 6.39
C GLU A 55 16.95 0.23 7.22
N LYS A 56 16.50 1.33 6.62
CA LYS A 56 15.55 2.28 7.23
C LYS A 56 14.40 2.55 6.28
N PRO A 57 13.18 2.77 6.79
CA PRO A 57 12.06 3.09 5.93
C PRO A 57 12.23 4.48 5.30
N PRO A 58 12.04 4.62 3.98
CA PRO A 58 11.92 5.93 3.33
C PRO A 58 10.76 6.74 3.90
N ALA A 59 10.75 8.05 3.64
CA ALA A 59 9.76 8.96 4.20
C ALA A 59 8.32 8.52 3.99
N ILE A 60 7.98 8.01 2.81
CA ILE A 60 6.62 7.52 2.52
C ILE A 60 6.26 6.31 3.36
N GLN A 61 7.19 5.40 3.60
CA GLN A 61 6.95 4.22 4.43
C GLN A 61 6.79 4.59 5.90
N GLN A 62 7.55 5.54 6.39
CA GLN A 62 7.45 6.04 7.76
C GLN A 62 6.06 6.57 8.10
N ARG A 63 5.34 7.08 7.12
CA ARG A 63 4.03 7.73 7.32
C ARG A 63 2.85 6.85 6.91
N ALA A 64 3.02 6.02 5.89
CA ALA A 64 1.90 5.32 5.26
C ALA A 64 1.68 3.89 5.77
N ILE A 65 2.71 3.19 6.21
CA ILE A 65 2.58 1.78 6.59
C ILE A 65 1.62 1.59 7.77
N ILE A 66 1.80 2.34 8.84
CA ILE A 66 0.98 2.18 10.05
C ILE A 66 -0.51 2.46 9.79
N PRO A 67 -0.90 3.57 9.14
CA PRO A 67 -2.31 3.78 8.79
C PRO A 67 -2.90 2.67 7.94
N CYS A 68 -2.16 2.15 6.96
CA CYS A 68 -2.61 1.03 6.14
C CYS A 68 -2.84 -0.24 6.98
N ILE A 69 -1.92 -0.57 7.88
CA ILE A 69 -2.04 -1.74 8.77
C ILE A 69 -3.25 -1.62 9.69
N LYS A 70 -3.56 -0.41 10.14
CA LYS A 70 -4.72 -0.14 10.98
C LYS A 70 -6.06 -0.24 10.23
N GLY A 71 -6.04 -0.45 8.91
CA GLY A 71 -7.23 -0.61 8.09
C GLY A 71 -7.82 0.69 7.57
N TYR A 72 -7.10 1.80 7.66
CA TYR A 72 -7.55 3.06 7.09
C TYR A 72 -7.35 3.09 5.57
N ASP A 73 -8.24 3.80 4.88
CA ASP A 73 -8.02 4.15 3.49
C ASP A 73 -6.92 5.20 3.40
N VAL A 74 -5.93 4.96 2.56
CA VAL A 74 -4.75 5.81 2.46
C VAL A 74 -4.50 6.21 1.01
N ILE A 75 -4.33 7.50 0.78
CA ILE A 75 -3.80 8.03 -0.47
C ILE A 75 -2.37 8.48 -0.19
N ALA A 76 -1.41 7.85 -0.86
CA ALA A 76 0.00 8.17 -0.70
C ALA A 76 0.61 8.54 -2.04
N GLN A 77 1.18 9.72 -2.11
CA GLN A 77 1.87 10.21 -3.30
C GLN A 77 3.35 10.44 -2.97
N ALA A 78 4.20 9.92 -3.84
CA ALA A 78 5.64 10.13 -3.76
C ALA A 78 6.24 9.99 -5.15
N GLN A 79 7.43 10.51 -5.31
CA GLN A 79 8.15 10.39 -6.57
C GLN A 79 8.48 8.93 -6.87
N SER A 80 8.63 8.60 -8.15
CA SER A 80 9.04 7.27 -8.59
C SER A 80 10.37 6.87 -7.94
N GLY A 81 10.47 5.60 -7.52
CA GLY A 81 11.68 5.08 -6.88
C GLY A 81 11.82 5.38 -5.40
N THR A 82 10.79 5.93 -4.74
CA THR A 82 10.84 6.31 -3.32
C THR A 82 10.25 5.25 -2.37
N GLY A 83 10.00 4.05 -2.85
CA GLY A 83 9.52 2.95 -2.02
C GLY A 83 8.00 2.81 -1.93
N LYS A 84 7.23 3.38 -2.86
CA LYS A 84 5.76 3.25 -2.88
C LYS A 84 5.29 1.81 -2.97
N THR A 85 5.88 1.02 -3.86
CA THR A 85 5.51 -0.40 -4.05
C THR A 85 5.73 -1.18 -2.76
N ALA A 86 6.87 -1.00 -2.13
CA ALA A 86 7.17 -1.67 -0.86
C ALA A 86 6.22 -1.22 0.26
N THR A 87 5.76 0.03 0.25
CA THR A 87 4.82 0.55 1.25
C THR A 87 3.53 -0.27 1.30
N PHE A 88 2.86 -0.43 0.17
CA PHE A 88 1.62 -1.21 0.17
C PHE A 88 1.89 -2.72 0.24
N ALA A 89 3.00 -3.20 -0.30
CA ALA A 89 3.39 -4.61 -0.18
C ALA A 89 3.58 -5.02 1.29
N ILE A 90 4.31 -4.26 2.07
CA ILE A 90 4.49 -4.49 3.51
C ILE A 90 3.14 -4.42 4.23
N SER A 91 2.32 -3.45 3.92
CA SER A 91 1.00 -3.28 4.54
C SER A 91 0.08 -4.46 4.27
N ILE A 92 0.07 -4.98 3.05
CA ILE A 92 -0.71 -6.18 2.67
C ILE A 92 -0.16 -7.41 3.41
N LEU A 93 1.14 -7.64 3.35
CA LEU A 93 1.78 -8.81 3.94
C LEU A 93 1.56 -8.88 5.45
N GLN A 94 1.59 -7.74 6.14
CA GLN A 94 1.32 -7.69 7.57
C GLN A 94 -0.10 -8.12 7.91
N GLN A 95 -1.07 -7.87 7.04
CA GLN A 95 -2.48 -8.18 7.26
C GLN A 95 -2.88 -9.58 6.80
N LEU A 96 -2.03 -10.27 6.01
CA LEU A 96 -2.32 -11.61 5.52
C LEU A 96 -2.37 -12.62 6.66
N LYS A 97 -3.32 -13.54 6.56
CA LYS A 97 -3.41 -14.74 7.38
C LYS A 97 -2.97 -15.93 6.53
N ILE A 98 -1.74 -16.36 6.71
CA ILE A 98 -1.08 -17.37 5.87
C ILE A 98 -1.82 -18.73 5.93
N GLU A 99 -2.46 -19.02 7.03
CA GLU A 99 -3.27 -20.23 7.20
C GLU A 99 -4.51 -20.27 6.30
N PHE A 100 -4.97 -19.14 5.80
CA PHE A 100 -6.10 -19.08 4.87
C PHE A 100 -5.62 -19.18 3.42
N LYS A 101 -6.13 -20.18 2.71
CA LYS A 101 -5.80 -20.47 1.30
C LYS A 101 -6.65 -19.68 0.30
N GLU A 102 -7.16 -18.55 0.71
CA GLU A 102 -8.05 -17.70 -0.09
C GLU A 102 -7.32 -16.44 -0.54
N THR A 103 -7.79 -15.85 -1.64
CA THR A 103 -7.33 -14.53 -2.06
C THR A 103 -7.77 -13.49 -1.04
N GLN A 104 -6.82 -12.83 -0.39
CA GLN A 104 -7.08 -11.87 0.69
C GLN A 104 -6.85 -10.42 0.29
N ALA A 105 -6.08 -10.20 -0.77
CA ALA A 105 -5.76 -8.86 -1.25
C ALA A 105 -5.76 -8.82 -2.77
N LEU A 106 -6.23 -7.70 -3.32
CA LEU A 106 -6.21 -7.41 -4.74
C LEU A 106 -5.44 -6.13 -4.98
N VAL A 107 -4.49 -6.18 -5.90
CA VAL A 107 -3.69 -5.03 -6.31
C VAL A 107 -3.93 -4.76 -7.80
N LEU A 108 -4.35 -3.54 -8.12
CA LEU A 108 -4.56 -3.13 -9.49
C LEU A 108 -3.38 -2.30 -9.99
N ALA A 109 -2.91 -2.60 -11.19
CA ALA A 109 -1.82 -1.88 -11.84
C ALA A 109 -2.21 -1.51 -13.27
N PRO A 110 -1.82 -0.31 -13.75
CA PRO A 110 -2.21 0.16 -15.07
C PRO A 110 -1.47 -0.50 -16.23
N ALA A 111 -0.37 -1.21 -15.95
CA ALA A 111 0.47 -1.81 -16.99
C ALA A 111 0.96 -3.20 -16.54
N ARG A 112 1.17 -4.06 -17.54
CA ARG A 112 1.67 -5.43 -17.34
C ARG A 112 3.00 -5.47 -16.60
N GLU A 113 3.93 -4.64 -17.02
CA GLU A 113 5.29 -4.58 -16.45
C GLU A 113 5.25 -4.18 -14.98
N LEU A 114 4.38 -3.25 -14.62
CA LEU A 114 4.19 -2.82 -13.25
C LEU A 114 3.57 -3.95 -12.41
N ALA A 115 2.57 -4.66 -12.93
CA ALA A 115 1.97 -5.80 -12.24
C ALA A 115 3.01 -6.89 -11.93
N GLN A 116 3.88 -7.20 -12.89
CA GLN A 116 4.96 -8.16 -12.70
C GLN A 116 5.99 -7.69 -11.67
N GLN A 117 6.33 -6.41 -11.70
CA GLN A 117 7.25 -5.81 -10.73
C GLN A 117 6.69 -5.86 -9.31
N ILE A 118 5.40 -5.53 -9.15
CA ILE A 118 4.70 -5.61 -7.86
C ILE A 118 4.71 -7.05 -7.33
N GLN A 119 4.41 -8.02 -8.19
CA GLN A 119 4.47 -9.45 -7.82
C GLN A 119 5.85 -9.82 -7.28
N LYS A 120 6.91 -9.42 -7.96
CA LYS A 120 8.29 -9.72 -7.53
C LYS A 120 8.59 -9.12 -6.16
N VAL A 121 8.17 -7.89 -5.92
CA VAL A 121 8.37 -7.21 -4.63
C VAL A 121 7.61 -7.93 -3.52
N ILE A 122 6.35 -8.28 -3.73
CA ILE A 122 5.53 -8.99 -2.74
C ILE A 122 6.12 -10.35 -2.42
N LEU A 123 6.52 -11.12 -3.41
CA LEU A 123 7.13 -12.43 -3.20
C LEU A 123 8.47 -12.33 -2.47
N ALA A 124 9.29 -11.34 -2.81
CA ALA A 124 10.58 -11.15 -2.15
C ALA A 124 10.42 -10.74 -0.67
N LEU A 125 9.53 -9.79 -0.38
CA LEU A 125 9.27 -9.34 0.99
C LEU A 125 8.56 -10.41 1.83
N GLY A 126 7.70 -11.22 1.21
CA GLY A 126 6.92 -12.26 1.87
C GLY A 126 7.55 -13.65 1.86
N ASP A 127 8.81 -13.76 1.46
CA ASP A 127 9.47 -15.07 1.26
C ASP A 127 9.52 -15.89 2.56
N TYR A 128 9.92 -15.26 3.66
CA TYR A 128 9.98 -15.92 4.97
C TYR A 128 8.62 -16.19 5.61
N MET A 129 7.55 -15.60 5.05
CA MET A 129 6.18 -15.83 5.50
C MET A 129 5.51 -16.99 4.77
N GLY A 130 6.04 -17.41 3.64
CA GLY A 130 5.36 -18.33 2.73
C GLY A 130 4.18 -17.71 2.01
N ALA A 131 4.19 -16.39 1.82
CA ALA A 131 3.14 -15.69 1.08
C ALA A 131 3.18 -16.04 -0.40
N THR A 132 2.00 -16.16 -1.01
CA THR A 132 1.85 -16.38 -2.45
C THR A 132 1.24 -15.16 -3.13
N CYS A 133 1.64 -14.92 -4.36
CA CYS A 133 1.13 -13.80 -5.15
C CYS A 133 1.06 -14.22 -6.62
N HIS A 134 -0.08 -13.98 -7.24
CA HIS A 134 -0.26 -14.26 -8.66
C HIS A 134 -0.59 -12.98 -9.42
N ALA A 135 0.10 -12.77 -10.54
CA ALA A 135 -0.18 -11.65 -11.45
C ALA A 135 -1.08 -12.12 -12.59
N CYS A 136 -2.30 -11.60 -12.62
CA CYS A 136 -3.22 -11.80 -13.74
C CYS A 136 -2.93 -10.75 -14.82
N ILE A 137 -2.45 -11.21 -15.97
CA ILE A 137 -1.98 -10.33 -17.05
C ILE A 137 -2.85 -10.58 -18.29
N GLY A 138 -3.24 -9.50 -18.99
CA GLY A 138 -3.99 -9.57 -20.22
C GLY A 138 -3.24 -10.38 -21.30
N GLY A 139 -3.98 -11.10 -22.14
CA GLY A 139 -3.44 -11.97 -23.19
C GLY A 139 -3.16 -13.41 -22.75
N THR A 140 -3.39 -13.75 -21.48
CA THR A 140 -3.34 -15.11 -20.98
C THR A 140 -4.74 -15.75 -20.97
N ASN A 141 -4.80 -17.09 -20.84
CA ASN A 141 -6.08 -17.79 -20.77
C ASN A 141 -6.79 -17.48 -19.44
N VAL A 142 -7.94 -16.84 -19.49
CA VAL A 142 -8.71 -16.38 -18.31
C VAL A 142 -9.07 -17.56 -17.39
N GLN A 143 -9.44 -18.72 -17.94
CA GLN A 143 -9.79 -19.89 -17.13
C GLN A 143 -8.60 -20.42 -16.34
N ASN A 144 -7.41 -20.47 -16.96
CA ASN A 144 -6.20 -20.87 -16.27
C ASN A 144 -5.80 -19.88 -15.19
N GLU A 145 -6.01 -18.58 -15.42
CA GLU A 145 -5.74 -17.56 -14.43
C GLU A 145 -6.70 -17.66 -13.24
N MET A 146 -7.97 -17.93 -13.48
CA MET A 146 -8.97 -18.12 -12.41
C MET A 146 -8.64 -19.32 -11.52
N GLN A 147 -8.10 -20.40 -12.06
CA GLN A 147 -7.73 -21.59 -11.28
C GLN A 147 -6.53 -21.35 -10.35
N LYS A 148 -5.70 -20.35 -10.63
CA LYS A 148 -4.53 -20.01 -9.81
C LYS A 148 -4.88 -19.08 -8.64
N LEU A 149 -6.06 -18.54 -8.64
CA LEU A 149 -6.56 -17.71 -7.56
C LEU A 149 -7.21 -18.60 -6.48
#